data_8775195856047d9351ce760d953c4d66
#
_entry.id   8775195856047d9351ce760d953c4d66
#
_cell.length_a   1.000
_cell.length_b   1.000
_cell.length_c   1.000
_cell.angle_alpha   90.00
_cell.angle_beta   90.00
_cell.angle_gamma   90.00
#
_symmetry.space_group_name_H-M   'P 1'
#
loop_
_entity.id
_entity.type
_entity.pdbx_description
1 polymer ?
#
loop_
_entity_poly.entity_id
_entity_poly.type
_entity_poly.pdbx_seq_one_letter_code
_entity_poly.pdbx_strand_id
1 'polypeptide(L)'
;MNAISKQSVSSPALEELLSQAREGKSIGKDAALRLANEAPLEELLALATELRAHGKGTTVTFSKKVFIPLTTLCRDYCSYCTFRKDPGQPGAHFMTPDEVLALAERGRQAGCKEALFSLGDQPERIFPEAREFLSHQGFSRTLDYVAAMSELVLEKTGLLPHANPGVMDRPALERLKDSNASVGLMLENVSVRLMRDGLPHAKAPDKVPALRLRAIEEAGKLSIAFTTGILIGIGETVEERVDSLLAIRALHEKYGHIQEVIVQNFRAKSDIPMFAHPEPSLDDMLRTLAMARIILGPQMNLQAPPNLSYSDFPRLLEAGINDWGGISPVTKDFINPEAAWPQIARLQQETNTRGFLLRERLALYPEFVTRENFLSPRVRSHVTRLADREGFPCSAAL
;
A
#
# COMPACT_ATOMS: atom_id res chain seq x y z
N MET A 1 1.46 0.75 -48.15
CA MET A 1 0.29 -0.07 -47.76
C MET A 1 0.02 0.21 -46.28
N ASN A 2 -1.00 1.03 -46.03
CA ASN A 2 -1.38 1.44 -44.67
C ASN A 2 -2.07 0.27 -43.99
N ALA A 3 -1.46 -0.24 -42.91
CA ALA A 3 -2.17 -1.11 -42.00
C ALA A 3 -3.10 -0.24 -41.14
N ILE A 4 -4.36 -0.21 -41.50
CA ILE A 4 -5.45 0.35 -40.70
C ILE A 4 -5.54 -0.57 -39.47
N SER A 5 -5.17 -0.04 -38.29
CA SER A 5 -5.41 -0.71 -37.00
C SER A 5 -6.92 -0.90 -36.89
N LYS A 6 -7.39 -2.14 -36.87
CA LYS A 6 -8.76 -2.45 -36.49
C LYS A 6 -8.96 -1.99 -35.05
N GLN A 7 -9.59 -0.84 -34.86
CA GLN A 7 -10.20 -0.51 -33.58
C GLN A 7 -11.22 -1.61 -33.29
N SER A 8 -10.98 -2.41 -32.26
CA SER A 8 -11.95 -3.38 -31.77
C SER A 8 -13.08 -2.59 -31.12
N VAL A 9 -14.20 -2.47 -31.83
CA VAL A 9 -15.41 -1.83 -31.30
C VAL A 9 -16.00 -2.76 -30.26
N SER A 10 -16.23 -2.22 -29.05
CA SER A 10 -16.86 -2.95 -27.95
C SER A 10 -18.24 -3.52 -28.37
N SER A 11 -18.60 -4.69 -27.84
CA SER A 11 -19.94 -5.24 -28.05
C SER A 11 -20.97 -4.36 -27.31
N PRO A 12 -22.24 -4.28 -27.82
CA PRO A 12 -23.31 -3.48 -27.16
C PRO A 12 -23.48 -3.81 -25.67
N ALA A 13 -23.29 -5.07 -25.29
CA ALA A 13 -23.35 -5.49 -23.87
C ALA A 13 -22.16 -5.02 -23.06
N LEU A 14 -21.01 -4.80 -23.66
CA LEU A 14 -19.82 -4.26 -23.00
C LEU A 14 -19.95 -2.73 -22.84
N GLU A 15 -20.48 -2.04 -23.84
CA GLU A 15 -20.79 -0.61 -23.79
C GLU A 15 -21.79 -0.29 -22.67
N GLU A 16 -22.80 -1.14 -22.47
CA GLU A 16 -23.75 -1.01 -21.37
C GLU A 16 -23.05 -1.12 -20.00
N LEU A 17 -22.12 -2.07 -19.83
CA LEU A 17 -21.34 -2.20 -18.56
C LEU A 17 -20.46 -1.00 -18.32
N LEU A 18 -19.79 -0.47 -19.35
CA LEU A 18 -18.98 0.75 -19.25
C LEU A 18 -19.86 1.97 -18.90
N SER A 19 -21.06 2.07 -19.47
CA SER A 19 -22.02 3.12 -19.12
C SER A 19 -22.48 3.04 -17.66
N GLN A 20 -22.83 1.85 -17.19
CA GLN A 20 -23.20 1.63 -15.79
C GLN A 20 -22.10 2.04 -14.81
N ALA A 21 -20.84 1.68 -15.13
CA ALA A 21 -19.69 2.07 -14.34
C ALA A 21 -19.47 3.59 -14.35
N ARG A 22 -19.66 4.26 -15.51
CA ARG A 22 -19.57 5.72 -15.65
C ARG A 22 -20.61 6.45 -14.80
N GLU A 23 -21.82 5.90 -14.69
CA GLU A 23 -22.88 6.43 -13.85
C GLU A 23 -22.62 6.20 -12.33
N GLY A 24 -21.49 5.58 -11.97
CA GLY A 24 -21.14 5.27 -10.58
C GLY A 24 -21.91 4.08 -9.98
N LYS A 25 -22.56 3.28 -10.80
CA LYS A 25 -23.21 2.05 -10.35
C LYS A 25 -22.17 1.02 -9.91
N SER A 26 -22.43 0.35 -8.80
CA SER A 26 -21.54 -0.69 -8.28
C SER A 26 -21.46 -1.87 -9.25
N ILE A 27 -20.27 -2.21 -9.71
CA ILE A 27 -20.01 -3.30 -10.63
C ILE A 27 -19.87 -4.62 -9.86
N GLY A 28 -20.73 -5.60 -10.18
CA GLY A 28 -20.66 -6.96 -9.63
C GLY A 28 -19.53 -7.80 -10.25
N LYS A 29 -19.30 -9.00 -9.68
CA LYS A 29 -18.19 -9.90 -10.09
C LYS A 29 -18.22 -10.21 -11.58
N ASP A 30 -19.36 -10.68 -12.11
CA ASP A 30 -19.47 -11.11 -13.51
C ASP A 30 -19.22 -9.95 -14.49
N ALA A 31 -19.76 -8.77 -14.19
CA ALA A 31 -19.53 -7.55 -14.96
C ALA A 31 -18.05 -7.13 -14.91
N ALA A 32 -17.44 -7.16 -13.72
CA ALA A 32 -16.02 -6.85 -13.55
C ALA A 32 -15.12 -7.81 -14.32
N LEU A 33 -15.42 -9.11 -14.32
CA LEU A 33 -14.67 -10.12 -15.07
C LEU A 33 -14.82 -9.92 -16.58
N ARG A 34 -16.02 -9.58 -17.08
CA ARG A 34 -16.22 -9.27 -18.49
C ARG A 34 -15.42 -8.03 -18.89
N LEU A 35 -15.50 -6.95 -18.13
CA LEU A 35 -14.71 -5.75 -18.39
C LEU A 35 -13.20 -6.06 -18.37
N ALA A 36 -12.71 -6.78 -17.37
CA ALA A 36 -11.30 -7.10 -17.25
C ALA A 36 -10.74 -7.95 -18.39
N ASN A 37 -11.55 -8.86 -18.96
CA ASN A 37 -11.09 -9.78 -20.00
C ASN A 37 -11.41 -9.30 -21.43
N GLU A 38 -12.53 -8.61 -21.64
CA GLU A 38 -13.08 -8.32 -22.97
C GLU A 38 -12.90 -6.85 -23.40
N ALA A 39 -12.87 -5.88 -22.43
CA ALA A 39 -12.81 -4.47 -22.80
C ALA A 39 -11.44 -4.08 -23.35
N PRO A 40 -11.42 -3.26 -24.43
CA PRO A 40 -10.19 -2.61 -24.89
C PRO A 40 -9.52 -1.82 -23.76
N LEU A 41 -8.17 -1.87 -23.68
CA LEU A 41 -7.44 -1.19 -22.64
C LEU A 41 -7.72 0.32 -22.63
N GLU A 42 -7.76 0.94 -23.79
CA GLU A 42 -8.00 2.36 -23.95
C GLU A 42 -9.35 2.81 -23.39
N GLU A 43 -10.39 1.99 -23.53
CA GLU A 43 -11.72 2.28 -22.99
C GLU A 43 -11.73 2.19 -21.45
N LEU A 44 -11.02 1.20 -20.89
CA LEU A 44 -10.84 1.08 -19.43
C LEU A 44 -10.05 2.26 -18.87
N LEU A 45 -8.98 2.69 -19.54
CA LEU A 45 -8.17 3.83 -19.13
C LEU A 45 -8.97 5.14 -19.19
N ALA A 46 -9.74 5.35 -20.26
CA ALA A 46 -10.61 6.51 -20.40
C ALA A 46 -11.64 6.58 -19.26
N LEU A 47 -12.32 5.47 -18.97
CA LEU A 47 -13.30 5.38 -17.90
C LEU A 47 -12.64 5.58 -16.51
N ALA A 48 -11.48 4.96 -16.27
CA ALA A 48 -10.77 5.10 -15.01
C ALA A 48 -10.31 6.55 -14.77
N THR A 49 -9.82 7.22 -15.81
CA THR A 49 -9.43 8.65 -15.76
C THR A 49 -10.65 9.53 -15.47
N GLU A 50 -11.79 9.28 -16.10
CA GLU A 50 -13.04 10.00 -15.87
C GLU A 50 -13.53 9.84 -14.42
N LEU A 51 -13.60 8.61 -13.92
CA LEU A 51 -13.98 8.31 -12.54
C LEU A 51 -13.04 8.98 -11.53
N ARG A 52 -11.72 8.92 -11.77
CA ARG A 52 -10.74 9.58 -10.91
C ARG A 52 -10.94 11.11 -10.93
N ALA A 53 -11.16 11.73 -12.10
CA ALA A 53 -11.39 13.15 -12.21
C ALA A 53 -12.65 13.59 -11.45
N HIS A 54 -13.70 12.77 -11.50
CA HIS A 54 -14.95 13.02 -10.75
C HIS A 54 -14.72 12.96 -9.23
N GLY A 55 -13.93 11.99 -8.73
CA GLY A 55 -13.74 11.77 -7.29
C GLY A 55 -12.58 12.54 -6.67
N LYS A 56 -11.49 12.73 -7.40
CA LYS A 56 -10.20 13.25 -6.90
C LYS A 56 -9.71 14.51 -7.65
N GLY A 57 -10.44 14.98 -8.66
CA GLY A 57 -10.06 16.16 -9.45
C GLY A 57 -8.71 15.99 -10.14
N THR A 58 -7.88 17.01 -10.12
CA THR A 58 -6.54 17.03 -10.73
C THR A 58 -5.41 16.76 -9.72
N THR A 59 -5.73 16.59 -8.45
CA THR A 59 -4.71 16.38 -7.41
C THR A 59 -4.20 14.93 -7.42
N VAL A 60 -2.89 14.78 -7.42
CA VAL A 60 -2.18 13.52 -7.18
C VAL A 60 -1.30 13.72 -5.95
N THR A 61 -1.32 12.78 -5.02
CA THR A 61 -0.60 12.92 -3.76
C THR A 61 0.62 12.00 -3.67
N PHE A 62 1.49 12.30 -2.73
CA PHE A 62 2.57 11.45 -2.24
C PHE A 62 2.83 11.75 -0.77
N SER A 63 3.40 10.81 -0.03
CA SER A 63 3.88 11.04 1.34
C SER A 63 5.41 11.11 1.35
N LYS A 64 5.96 12.14 1.99
CA LYS A 64 7.40 12.23 2.24
C LYS A 64 7.73 11.52 3.55
N LYS A 65 8.35 10.33 3.45
CA LYS A 65 8.54 9.43 4.58
C LYS A 65 9.98 9.04 4.84
N VAL A 66 10.26 8.59 6.06
CA VAL A 66 11.42 7.76 6.38
C VAL A 66 10.94 6.31 6.54
N PHE A 67 11.61 5.37 5.85
CA PHE A 67 11.30 3.95 5.96
C PHE A 67 12.14 3.32 7.07
N ILE A 68 11.49 2.77 8.10
CA ILE A 68 12.11 2.13 9.27
C ILE A 68 11.91 0.61 9.16
N PRO A 69 12.94 -0.16 8.75
CA PRO A 69 12.87 -1.62 8.66
C PRO A 69 13.10 -2.24 10.04
N LEU A 70 12.10 -2.17 10.92
CA LEU A 70 12.24 -2.49 12.35
C LEU A 70 12.84 -3.86 12.61
N THR A 71 12.45 -4.88 11.83
CA THR A 71 13.15 -6.16 11.78
C THR A 71 13.03 -6.79 10.40
N THR A 72 14.11 -7.39 9.93
CA THR A 72 14.15 -8.20 8.70
C THR A 72 13.85 -9.68 8.98
N LEU A 73 13.84 -10.09 10.25
CA LEU A 73 13.42 -11.43 10.64
C LEU A 73 11.93 -11.58 10.41
N CYS A 74 11.50 -12.65 9.74
CA CYS A 74 10.10 -12.89 9.41
C CYS A 74 9.81 -14.39 9.43
N ARG A 75 8.64 -14.79 9.96
CA ARG A 75 8.23 -16.18 9.93
C ARG A 75 7.65 -16.63 8.57
N ASP A 76 7.25 -15.66 7.72
CA ASP A 76 6.74 -15.93 6.38
C ASP A 76 7.89 -16.07 5.37
N TYR A 77 7.85 -17.15 4.59
CA TYR A 77 8.79 -17.43 3.50
C TYR A 77 8.10 -17.22 2.15
N CYS A 78 7.67 -15.98 1.88
CA CYS A 78 7.07 -15.63 0.59
C CYS A 78 8.10 -15.75 -0.52
N SER A 79 7.78 -16.47 -1.60
CA SER A 79 8.74 -16.78 -2.68
C SER A 79 9.20 -15.55 -3.46
N TYR A 80 8.53 -14.41 -3.35
CA TYR A 80 8.85 -13.14 -4.02
C TYR A 80 9.58 -12.12 -3.11
N CYS A 81 9.81 -12.43 -1.83
CA CYS A 81 10.29 -11.47 -0.84
C CYS A 81 11.81 -11.51 -0.69
N THR A 82 12.49 -10.38 -0.93
CA THR A 82 13.91 -10.19 -0.66
C THR A 82 14.18 -9.55 0.71
N PHE A 83 13.17 -8.97 1.34
CA PHE A 83 13.29 -8.25 2.62
C PHE A 83 13.61 -9.19 3.78
N ARG A 84 12.95 -10.37 3.79
CA ARG A 84 13.12 -11.36 4.84
C ARG A 84 14.54 -11.92 4.89
N LYS A 85 15.08 -12.04 6.11
CA LYS A 85 16.36 -12.71 6.41
C LYS A 85 16.17 -13.71 7.55
N ASP A 86 16.95 -14.80 7.53
CA ASP A 86 17.09 -15.69 8.67
C ASP A 86 18.16 -15.17 9.64
N PRO A 87 18.08 -15.51 10.94
CA PRO A 87 19.15 -15.21 11.88
C PRO A 87 20.52 -15.64 11.36
N GLY A 88 21.51 -14.79 11.52
CA GLY A 88 22.89 -15.03 11.01
C GLY A 88 23.12 -14.73 9.54
N GLN A 89 22.08 -14.47 8.74
CA GLN A 89 22.27 -14.03 7.36
C GLN A 89 22.69 -12.56 7.29
N PRO A 90 23.47 -12.15 6.28
CA PRO A 90 23.77 -10.74 6.04
C PRO A 90 22.51 -9.89 5.94
N GLY A 91 22.42 -8.84 6.77
CA GLY A 91 21.25 -7.97 6.86
C GLY A 91 20.13 -8.48 7.78
N ALA A 92 20.30 -9.63 8.44
CA ALA A 92 19.43 -10.03 9.54
C ALA A 92 19.58 -9.05 10.70
N HIS A 93 18.49 -8.37 11.06
CA HIS A 93 18.55 -7.31 12.05
C HIS A 93 17.21 -7.11 12.77
N PHE A 94 17.29 -6.70 14.03
CA PHE A 94 16.21 -6.16 14.81
C PHE A 94 16.70 -4.82 15.37
N MET A 95 16.06 -3.72 14.98
CA MET A 95 16.49 -2.37 15.38
C MET A 95 16.25 -2.12 16.87
N THR A 96 17.26 -1.57 17.55
CA THR A 96 17.13 -1.05 18.92
C THR A 96 16.39 0.29 18.94
N PRO A 97 15.88 0.76 20.10
CA PRO A 97 15.24 2.07 20.22
C PRO A 97 16.12 3.23 19.75
N ASP A 98 17.42 3.17 20.02
CA ASP A 98 18.38 4.22 19.61
C ASP A 98 18.56 4.25 18.10
N GLU A 99 18.64 3.09 17.44
CA GLU A 99 18.71 3.00 15.98
C GLU A 99 17.43 3.54 15.30
N VAL A 100 16.26 3.22 15.88
CA VAL A 100 14.96 3.72 15.42
C VAL A 100 14.92 5.24 15.51
N LEU A 101 15.30 5.81 16.65
CA LEU A 101 15.33 7.26 16.87
C LEU A 101 16.33 7.96 15.95
N ALA A 102 17.53 7.42 15.82
CA ALA A 102 18.56 8.00 14.94
C ALA A 102 18.08 8.07 13.49
N LEU A 103 17.37 7.02 13.02
CA LEU A 103 16.83 7.00 11.66
C LEU A 103 15.64 7.94 11.51
N ALA A 104 14.73 7.96 12.49
CA ALA A 104 13.58 8.86 12.49
C ALA A 104 14.02 10.34 12.52
N GLU A 105 15.02 10.68 13.30
CA GLU A 105 15.58 12.06 13.38
C GLU A 105 16.19 12.48 12.02
N ARG A 106 16.92 11.61 11.34
CA ARG A 106 17.39 11.87 9.97
C ARG A 106 16.21 12.13 9.02
N GLY A 107 15.11 11.39 9.16
CA GLY A 107 13.88 11.63 8.41
C GLY A 107 13.29 13.01 8.70
N ARG A 108 13.20 13.38 9.98
CA ARG A 108 12.73 14.70 10.41
C ARG A 108 13.58 15.83 9.83
N GLN A 109 14.90 15.74 9.92
CA GLN A 109 15.84 16.72 9.35
C GLN A 109 15.73 16.83 7.83
N ALA A 110 15.37 15.75 7.13
CA ALA A 110 15.10 15.76 5.70
C ALA A 110 13.69 16.30 5.35
N GLY A 111 12.90 16.73 6.35
CA GLY A 111 11.55 17.26 6.20
C GLY A 111 10.49 16.19 5.92
N CYS A 112 10.73 14.92 6.28
CA CYS A 112 9.70 13.90 6.28
C CYS A 112 8.62 14.23 7.32
N LYS A 113 7.40 13.77 7.09
CA LYS A 113 6.28 13.89 8.04
C LYS A 113 5.75 12.54 8.49
N GLU A 114 6.14 11.49 7.79
CA GLU A 114 5.76 10.10 8.06
C GLU A 114 6.97 9.26 8.45
N ALA A 115 6.80 8.42 9.47
CA ALA A 115 7.69 7.31 9.80
C ALA A 115 7.00 5.98 9.46
N LEU A 116 7.38 5.37 8.35
CA LEU A 116 6.85 4.07 7.94
C LEU A 116 7.62 2.95 8.63
N PHE A 117 6.97 2.26 9.56
CA PHE A 117 7.47 1.00 10.10
C PHE A 117 7.05 -0.16 9.18
N SER A 118 8.01 -0.79 8.55
CA SER A 118 7.80 -2.04 7.83
C SER A 118 8.71 -3.11 8.41
N LEU A 119 8.19 -4.31 8.60
CA LEU A 119 8.92 -5.34 9.34
C LEU A 119 8.45 -6.75 8.93
N GLY A 120 9.27 -7.75 9.31
CA GLY A 120 8.88 -9.14 9.19
C GLY A 120 7.79 -9.52 10.18
N ASP A 121 6.90 -10.42 9.78
CA ASP A 121 5.74 -10.86 10.56
C ASP A 121 6.17 -11.83 11.66
N GLN A 122 5.88 -11.50 12.90
CA GLN A 122 5.95 -12.30 14.14
C GLN A 122 7.16 -13.28 14.20
N PRO A 123 8.42 -12.81 14.03
CA PRO A 123 9.60 -13.68 14.00
C PRO A 123 9.81 -14.45 15.31
N GLU A 124 9.33 -13.91 16.43
CA GLU A 124 9.42 -14.55 17.76
C GLU A 124 8.72 -15.91 17.82
N ARG A 125 7.80 -16.19 16.90
CA ARG A 125 7.12 -17.48 16.85
C ARG A 125 8.01 -18.62 16.39
N ILE A 126 9.05 -18.33 15.61
CA ILE A 126 9.95 -19.37 15.06
C ILE A 126 11.41 -19.18 15.48
N PHE A 127 11.88 -17.93 15.70
CA PHE A 127 13.29 -17.65 15.97
C PHE A 127 13.54 -17.38 17.47
N PRO A 128 14.44 -18.17 18.12
CA PRO A 128 14.90 -17.88 19.49
C PRO A 128 15.55 -16.51 19.62
N GLU A 129 16.32 -16.08 18.62
CA GLU A 129 17.04 -14.81 18.58
C GLU A 129 16.08 -13.61 18.63
N ALA A 130 14.92 -13.72 17.97
CA ALA A 130 13.89 -12.70 18.05
C ALA A 130 13.26 -12.64 19.45
N ARG A 131 13.04 -13.79 20.09
CA ARG A 131 12.52 -13.84 21.47
C ARG A 131 13.52 -13.26 22.46
N GLU A 132 14.80 -13.58 22.30
CA GLU A 132 15.87 -13.05 23.15
C GLU A 132 15.98 -11.54 23.02
N PHE A 133 16.03 -11.01 21.78
CA PHE A 133 16.04 -9.56 21.54
C PHE A 133 14.85 -8.88 22.21
N LEU A 134 13.63 -9.36 21.95
CA LEU A 134 12.41 -8.77 22.52
C LEU A 134 12.42 -8.81 24.04
N SER A 135 12.85 -9.91 24.64
CA SER A 135 12.98 -10.06 26.11
C SER A 135 13.94 -9.05 26.70
N HIS A 136 15.10 -8.81 26.07
CA HIS A 136 16.07 -7.79 26.51
C HIS A 136 15.48 -6.36 26.40
N GLN A 137 14.54 -6.14 25.49
CA GLN A 137 13.81 -4.87 25.36
C GLN A 137 12.57 -4.79 26.26
N GLY A 138 12.26 -5.84 27.04
CA GLY A 138 11.09 -5.89 27.93
C GLY A 138 9.78 -6.28 27.25
N PHE A 139 9.85 -6.88 26.06
CA PHE A 139 8.68 -7.31 25.27
C PHE A 139 8.67 -8.81 25.05
N SER A 140 7.49 -9.35 24.75
CA SER A 140 7.31 -10.76 24.34
C SER A 140 6.84 -10.91 22.89
N ARG A 141 6.33 -9.82 22.28
CA ARG A 141 5.76 -9.82 20.93
C ARG A 141 6.33 -8.67 20.11
N THR A 142 6.63 -8.95 18.84
CA THR A 142 7.03 -7.92 17.87
C THR A 142 5.96 -6.84 17.71
N LEU A 143 4.66 -7.22 17.75
CA LEU A 143 3.55 -6.26 17.66
C LEU A 143 3.53 -5.25 18.81
N ASP A 144 3.93 -5.65 20.01
CA ASP A 144 4.03 -4.72 21.16
C ASP A 144 5.25 -3.82 21.04
N TYR A 145 6.34 -4.35 20.53
CA TYR A 145 7.57 -3.60 20.30
C TYR A 145 7.37 -2.52 19.21
N VAL A 146 6.72 -2.84 18.08
CA VAL A 146 6.45 -1.83 17.05
C VAL A 146 5.53 -0.72 17.55
N ALA A 147 4.54 -1.04 18.38
CA ALA A 147 3.69 -0.02 19.01
C ALA A 147 4.48 0.92 19.93
N ALA A 148 5.38 0.38 20.76
CA ALA A 148 6.26 1.18 21.60
C ALA A 148 7.24 2.04 20.78
N MET A 149 7.80 1.51 19.69
CA MET A 149 8.69 2.28 18.81
C MET A 149 7.93 3.37 18.04
N SER A 150 6.68 3.11 17.66
CA SER A 150 5.81 4.14 17.07
C SER A 150 5.55 5.27 18.05
N GLU A 151 5.21 4.95 19.30
CA GLU A 151 5.02 5.95 20.35
C GLU A 151 6.30 6.78 20.58
N LEU A 152 7.44 6.11 20.69
CA LEU A 152 8.75 6.74 20.87
C LEU A 152 9.06 7.75 19.74
N VAL A 153 8.84 7.34 18.47
CA VAL A 153 9.07 8.22 17.31
C VAL A 153 8.10 9.39 17.30
N LEU A 154 6.82 9.14 17.55
CA LEU A 154 5.79 10.20 17.60
C LEU A 154 6.16 11.27 18.64
N GLU A 155 6.54 10.87 19.85
CA GLU A 155 6.83 11.78 20.94
C GLU A 155 8.17 12.51 20.79
N LYS A 156 9.21 11.83 20.32
CA LYS A 156 10.55 12.39 20.23
C LYS A 156 10.81 13.21 18.98
N THR A 157 10.16 12.87 17.86
CA THR A 157 10.44 13.51 16.57
C THR A 157 9.25 14.29 16.01
N GLY A 158 8.04 13.99 16.43
CA GLY A 158 6.80 14.54 15.85
C GLY A 158 6.41 13.94 14.51
N LEU A 159 7.21 13.02 13.94
CA LEU A 159 6.83 12.28 12.75
C LEU A 159 5.60 11.44 13.03
N LEU A 160 4.69 11.35 12.07
CA LEU A 160 3.48 10.54 12.17
C LEU A 160 3.80 9.07 11.82
N PRO A 161 3.70 8.13 12.78
CA PRO A 161 3.94 6.73 12.47
C PRO A 161 2.83 6.15 11.59
N HIS A 162 3.24 5.31 10.64
CA HIS A 162 2.42 4.36 9.91
C HIS A 162 3.04 2.99 10.07
N ALA A 163 2.34 2.05 10.70
CA ALA A 163 2.86 0.70 10.92
C ALA A 163 2.24 -0.33 9.97
N ASN A 164 3.10 -1.11 9.32
CA ASN A 164 2.74 -2.25 8.47
C ASN A 164 3.42 -3.53 8.99
N PRO A 165 2.96 -4.08 10.15
CA PRO A 165 3.67 -5.12 10.90
C PRO A 165 3.24 -6.56 10.57
N GLY A 166 2.50 -6.79 9.50
CA GLY A 166 1.91 -8.09 9.19
C GLY A 166 0.54 -8.29 9.86
N VAL A 167 0.18 -9.54 10.15
CA VAL A 167 -1.13 -9.88 10.71
C VAL A 167 -1.25 -9.43 12.17
N MET A 168 -2.30 -8.67 12.47
CA MET A 168 -2.56 -8.09 13.79
C MET A 168 -3.83 -8.67 14.40
N ASP A 169 -3.79 -8.95 15.69
CA ASP A 169 -4.97 -9.18 16.50
C ASP A 169 -5.57 -7.86 17.02
N ARG A 170 -6.80 -7.91 17.52
CA ARG A 170 -7.50 -6.74 18.05
C ARG A 170 -6.70 -5.98 19.13
N PRO A 171 -6.10 -6.64 20.15
CA PRO A 171 -5.29 -5.93 21.15
C PRO A 171 -4.08 -5.20 20.56
N ALA A 172 -3.44 -5.75 19.53
CA ALA A 172 -2.34 -5.06 18.83
C ALA A 172 -2.83 -3.85 18.05
N LEU A 173 -3.97 -3.98 17.35
CA LEU A 173 -4.59 -2.86 16.63
C LEU A 173 -5.00 -1.72 17.57
N GLU A 174 -5.54 -2.02 18.75
CA GLU A 174 -5.89 -1.02 19.77
C GLU A 174 -4.65 -0.25 20.23
N ARG A 175 -3.53 -0.94 20.53
CA ARG A 175 -2.26 -0.27 20.90
C ARG A 175 -1.67 0.54 19.75
N LEU A 176 -1.69 0.02 18.52
CA LEU A 176 -1.19 0.75 17.35
C LEU A 176 -2.02 2.01 17.08
N LYS A 177 -3.34 1.97 17.28
CA LYS A 177 -4.20 3.15 17.15
C LYS A 177 -3.77 4.30 18.05
N ASP A 178 -3.24 4.02 19.23
CA ASP A 178 -2.84 5.04 20.20
C ASP A 178 -1.58 5.81 19.77
N SER A 179 -0.75 5.23 18.92
CA SER A 179 0.53 5.81 18.53
C SER A 179 0.72 6.00 17.03
N ASN A 180 -0.18 5.46 16.19
CA ASN A 180 -0.07 5.54 14.74
C ASN A 180 -1.17 6.40 14.12
N ALA A 181 -0.81 7.21 13.15
CA ALA A 181 -1.76 7.98 12.35
C ALA A 181 -2.57 7.07 11.42
N SER A 182 -1.94 6.03 10.92
CA SER A 182 -2.56 4.99 10.10
C SER A 182 -1.85 3.65 10.29
N VAL A 183 -2.50 2.57 9.90
CA VAL A 183 -1.96 1.21 9.96
C VAL A 183 -2.18 0.53 8.62
N GLY A 184 -1.32 -0.40 8.23
CA GLY A 184 -1.43 -1.10 6.96
C GLY A 184 -1.23 -2.61 7.06
N LEU A 185 -1.86 -3.30 6.15
CA LEU A 185 -1.65 -4.72 5.85
C LEU A 185 -2.08 -4.99 4.41
N MET A 186 -1.12 -5.30 3.55
CA MET A 186 -1.46 -5.72 2.18
C MET A 186 -2.26 -7.01 2.21
N LEU A 187 -3.46 -7.02 1.59
CA LEU A 187 -4.22 -8.27 1.40
C LEU A 187 -3.43 -9.25 0.52
N GLU A 188 -2.67 -8.74 -0.41
CA GLU A 188 -1.97 -9.42 -1.51
C GLU A 188 -2.96 -10.07 -2.47
N ASN A 189 -3.68 -11.11 -2.02
CA ASN A 189 -4.68 -11.82 -2.82
C ASN A 189 -5.63 -12.62 -1.91
N VAL A 190 -6.88 -12.83 -2.35
CA VAL A 190 -7.86 -13.67 -1.62
C VAL A 190 -7.77 -15.16 -1.97
N SER A 191 -6.92 -15.56 -2.91
CA SER A 191 -6.83 -16.93 -3.39
C SER A 191 -6.07 -17.83 -2.42
N VAL A 192 -6.77 -18.79 -1.84
CA VAL A 192 -6.13 -19.88 -1.07
C VAL A 192 -5.28 -20.80 -1.94
N ARG A 193 -5.46 -20.75 -3.28
CA ARG A 193 -4.65 -21.52 -4.24
C ARG A 193 -3.17 -21.15 -4.12
N LEU A 194 -2.87 -19.87 -3.91
CA LEU A 194 -1.49 -19.39 -3.77
C LEU A 194 -0.74 -19.94 -2.54
N MET A 195 -1.46 -20.59 -1.61
CA MET A 195 -0.91 -21.27 -0.44
C MET A 195 -0.46 -22.72 -0.74
N ARG A 196 -0.74 -23.27 -1.94
CA ARG A 196 -0.37 -24.65 -2.28
C ARG A 196 1.13 -24.79 -2.49
N ASP A 197 1.65 -26.00 -2.34
CA ASP A 197 3.07 -26.31 -2.57
C ASP A 197 3.53 -25.83 -3.96
N GLY A 198 4.71 -25.25 -4.00
CA GLY A 198 5.29 -24.66 -5.21
C GLY A 198 4.75 -23.27 -5.58
N LEU A 199 3.75 -22.75 -4.88
CA LEU A 199 3.19 -21.41 -5.12
C LEU A 199 3.69 -20.38 -4.10
N PRO A 200 3.55 -19.07 -4.38
CA PRO A 200 4.31 -18.02 -3.69
C PRO A 200 4.09 -17.91 -2.18
N HIS A 201 2.96 -18.36 -1.68
CA HIS A 201 2.61 -18.29 -0.25
C HIS A 201 2.68 -19.64 0.47
N ALA A 202 3.18 -20.71 -0.17
CA ALA A 202 3.20 -22.08 0.39
C ALA A 202 3.84 -22.16 1.79
N LYS A 203 4.84 -21.34 2.06
CA LYS A 203 5.57 -21.30 3.35
C LYS A 203 5.36 -19.97 4.09
N ALA A 204 4.21 -19.34 3.92
CA ALA A 204 3.89 -18.03 4.49
C ALA A 204 2.55 -18.10 5.26
N PRO A 205 2.55 -18.60 6.53
CA PRO A 205 1.33 -18.85 7.29
C PRO A 205 0.47 -17.61 7.52
N ASP A 206 1.06 -16.42 7.53
CA ASP A 206 0.33 -15.16 7.71
C ASP A 206 -0.22 -14.58 6.38
N LYS A 207 0.05 -15.26 5.25
CA LYS A 207 -0.56 -14.92 3.95
C LYS A 207 -1.91 -15.63 3.71
N VAL A 208 -2.41 -16.39 4.67
CA VAL A 208 -3.77 -16.96 4.61
C VAL A 208 -4.79 -15.83 4.47
N PRO A 209 -5.59 -15.78 3.37
CA PRO A 209 -6.47 -14.65 3.09
C PRO A 209 -7.47 -14.35 4.21
N ALA A 210 -8.04 -15.38 4.82
CA ALA A 210 -9.00 -15.20 5.91
C ALA A 210 -8.41 -14.48 7.14
N LEU A 211 -7.12 -14.71 7.45
CA LEU A 211 -6.44 -14.02 8.55
C LEU A 211 -6.25 -12.55 8.23
N ARG A 212 -5.86 -12.24 6.98
CA ARG A 212 -5.62 -10.86 6.54
C ARG A 212 -6.93 -10.07 6.45
N LEU A 213 -7.97 -10.66 5.85
CA LEU A 213 -9.31 -10.05 5.81
C LEU A 213 -9.86 -9.79 7.21
N ARG A 214 -9.66 -10.72 8.15
CA ARG A 214 -10.07 -10.52 9.55
C ARG A 214 -9.31 -9.35 10.20
N ALA A 215 -8.01 -9.23 9.99
CA ALA A 215 -7.23 -8.11 10.55
C ALA A 215 -7.70 -6.77 9.96
N ILE A 216 -7.97 -6.70 8.65
CA ILE A 216 -8.51 -5.50 7.98
C ILE A 216 -9.91 -5.18 8.55
N GLU A 217 -10.76 -6.19 8.76
CA GLU A 217 -12.09 -6.00 9.34
C GLU A 217 -12.02 -5.48 10.79
N GLU A 218 -11.13 -6.04 11.63
CA GLU A 218 -10.95 -5.58 13.02
C GLU A 218 -10.46 -4.11 13.06
N ALA A 219 -9.57 -3.71 12.13
CA ALA A 219 -9.17 -2.32 12.00
C ALA A 219 -10.36 -1.41 11.64
N GLY A 220 -11.29 -1.89 10.80
CA GLY A 220 -12.54 -1.18 10.49
C GLY A 220 -13.45 -0.99 11.70
N LYS A 221 -13.66 -2.05 12.50
CA LYS A 221 -14.43 -2.00 13.76
C LYS A 221 -13.82 -1.02 14.77
N LEU A 222 -12.52 -0.82 14.72
CA LEU A 222 -11.80 0.10 15.59
C LEU A 222 -11.70 1.52 15.01
N SER A 223 -12.21 1.77 13.80
CA SER A 223 -12.05 3.06 13.10
C SER A 223 -10.59 3.47 12.99
N ILE A 224 -9.74 2.60 12.44
CA ILE A 224 -8.34 2.89 12.12
C ILE A 224 -8.26 3.24 10.64
N ALA A 225 -7.64 4.37 10.27
CA ALA A 225 -7.31 4.68 8.89
C ALA A 225 -6.35 3.61 8.35
N PHE A 226 -6.80 2.82 7.37
CA PHE A 226 -6.14 1.58 7.01
C PHE A 226 -5.69 1.57 5.55
N THR A 227 -4.43 1.17 5.32
CA THR A 227 -3.87 0.95 4.00
C THR A 227 -3.86 -0.55 3.69
N THR A 228 -4.38 -0.93 2.55
CA THR A 228 -4.32 -2.31 2.04
C THR A 228 -4.07 -2.34 0.55
N GLY A 229 -4.05 -3.49 -0.07
CA GLY A 229 -3.85 -3.59 -1.51
C GLY A 229 -3.61 -5.00 -1.99
N ILE A 230 -3.33 -5.11 -3.29
CA ILE A 230 -3.06 -6.37 -3.98
C ILE A 230 -1.67 -6.37 -4.60
N LEU A 231 -1.07 -7.55 -4.70
CA LEU A 231 0.18 -7.79 -5.41
C LEU A 231 -0.13 -8.61 -6.66
N ILE A 232 0.26 -8.10 -7.82
CA ILE A 232 0.04 -8.75 -9.11
C ILE A 232 1.32 -9.32 -9.70
N GLY A 233 1.18 -10.36 -10.54
CA GLY A 233 2.31 -11.01 -11.21
C GLY A 233 2.97 -12.11 -10.39
N ILE A 234 2.31 -12.61 -9.34
CA ILE A 234 2.81 -13.72 -8.50
C ILE A 234 2.19 -15.08 -8.86
N GLY A 235 1.51 -15.15 -10.01
CA GLY A 235 0.83 -16.36 -10.50
C GLY A 235 -0.66 -16.43 -10.18
N GLU A 236 -1.24 -15.34 -9.74
CA GLU A 236 -2.70 -15.17 -9.60
C GLU A 236 -3.39 -15.01 -10.98
N THR A 237 -4.68 -15.27 -11.00
CA THR A 237 -5.53 -15.06 -12.19
C THR A 237 -6.21 -13.69 -12.16
N VAL A 238 -6.75 -13.25 -13.31
CA VAL A 238 -7.57 -12.04 -13.40
C VAL A 238 -8.78 -12.12 -12.45
N GLU A 239 -9.42 -13.29 -12.37
CA GLU A 239 -10.53 -13.53 -11.45
C GLU A 239 -10.11 -13.32 -9.98
N GLU A 240 -8.97 -13.87 -9.58
CA GLU A 240 -8.44 -13.72 -8.22
C GLU A 240 -8.09 -12.26 -7.88
N ARG A 241 -7.67 -11.45 -8.85
CA ARG A 241 -7.49 -9.99 -8.70
C ARG A 241 -8.83 -9.28 -8.48
N VAL A 242 -9.84 -9.60 -9.31
CA VAL A 242 -11.19 -9.05 -9.19
C VAL A 242 -11.80 -9.40 -7.84
N ASP A 243 -11.73 -10.66 -7.42
CA ASP A 243 -12.24 -11.11 -6.12
C ASP A 243 -11.55 -10.39 -4.95
N SER A 244 -10.26 -10.13 -5.06
CA SER A 244 -9.50 -9.39 -4.04
C SER A 244 -9.96 -7.93 -3.93
N LEU A 245 -10.16 -7.25 -5.06
CA LEU A 245 -10.66 -5.88 -5.09
C LEU A 245 -12.11 -5.78 -4.56
N LEU A 246 -12.95 -6.74 -4.90
CA LEU A 246 -14.32 -6.83 -4.39
C LEU A 246 -14.37 -7.07 -2.87
N ALA A 247 -13.47 -7.91 -2.34
CA ALA A 247 -13.36 -8.13 -0.90
C ALA A 247 -12.92 -6.84 -0.15
N ILE A 248 -11.95 -6.11 -0.70
CA ILE A 248 -11.51 -4.81 -0.17
C ILE A 248 -12.67 -3.80 -0.21
N ARG A 249 -13.40 -3.71 -1.34
CA ARG A 249 -14.56 -2.84 -1.48
C ARG A 249 -15.63 -3.14 -0.43
N ALA A 250 -15.99 -4.40 -0.25
CA ALA A 250 -17.01 -4.81 0.72
C ALA A 250 -16.65 -4.41 2.16
N LEU A 251 -15.38 -4.52 2.55
CA LEU A 251 -14.92 -4.06 3.86
C LEU A 251 -14.94 -2.53 3.98
N HIS A 252 -14.60 -1.81 2.90
CA HIS A 252 -14.67 -0.35 2.89
C HIS A 252 -16.10 0.16 2.95
N GLU A 253 -17.01 -0.43 2.17
CA GLU A 253 -18.45 -0.08 2.20
C GLU A 253 -19.06 -0.28 3.59
N LYS A 254 -18.61 -1.32 4.31
CA LYS A 254 -19.13 -1.64 5.65
C LYS A 254 -18.60 -0.70 6.74
N TYR A 255 -17.33 -0.30 6.68
CA TYR A 255 -16.68 0.41 7.79
C TYR A 255 -16.12 1.80 7.42
N GLY A 256 -15.97 2.11 6.15
CA GLY A 256 -15.44 3.38 5.66
C GLY A 256 -13.99 3.67 6.07
N HIS A 257 -13.21 2.65 6.44
CA HIS A 257 -11.92 2.80 7.09
C HIS A 257 -10.70 2.67 6.17
N ILE A 258 -10.87 2.08 4.99
CA ILE A 258 -9.75 1.90 4.05
C ILE A 258 -9.46 3.25 3.41
N GLN A 259 -8.35 3.87 3.81
CA GLN A 259 -7.94 5.17 3.29
C GLN A 259 -7.24 5.07 1.93
N GLU A 260 -6.68 3.91 1.61
CA GLU A 260 -5.81 3.71 0.45
C GLU A 260 -5.82 2.25 0.01
N VAL A 261 -5.90 2.05 -1.30
CA VAL A 261 -5.69 0.73 -1.92
C VAL A 261 -4.48 0.80 -2.85
N ILE A 262 -3.49 -0.05 -2.60
CA ILE A 262 -2.26 -0.16 -3.38
C ILE A 262 -2.40 -1.29 -4.40
N VAL A 263 -2.10 -1.02 -5.67
CA VAL A 263 -1.81 -2.07 -6.65
C VAL A 263 -0.31 -2.10 -6.86
N GLN A 264 0.32 -3.19 -6.42
CA GLN A 264 1.76 -3.39 -6.52
C GLN A 264 2.07 -4.47 -7.52
N ASN A 265 3.03 -4.26 -8.41
CA ASN A 265 3.52 -5.26 -9.35
C ASN A 265 4.73 -6.01 -8.80
N PHE A 266 4.75 -7.32 -9.04
CA PHE A 266 5.91 -8.16 -8.76
C PHE A 266 7.11 -7.71 -9.59
N ARG A 267 8.31 -7.75 -8.94
CA ARG A 267 9.61 -7.56 -9.60
C ARG A 267 10.50 -8.76 -9.28
N ALA A 268 11.05 -9.37 -10.32
CA ALA A 268 11.99 -10.46 -10.17
C ALA A 268 13.32 -9.96 -9.61
N LYS A 269 13.91 -10.71 -8.67
CA LYS A 269 15.17 -10.40 -8.01
C LYS A 269 16.03 -11.65 -7.97
N SER A 270 17.35 -11.50 -8.06
CA SER A 270 18.28 -12.64 -8.15
C SER A 270 18.36 -13.50 -6.88
N ASP A 271 17.95 -12.95 -5.73
CA ASP A 271 18.04 -13.58 -4.41
C ASP A 271 16.72 -14.20 -3.90
N ILE A 272 15.70 -14.29 -4.75
CA ILE A 272 14.39 -14.86 -4.38
C ILE A 272 14.08 -16.15 -5.15
N PRO A 273 13.26 -17.07 -4.60
CA PRO A 273 12.84 -18.28 -5.32
C PRO A 273 12.17 -18.01 -6.68
N MET A 274 11.44 -16.90 -6.81
CA MET A 274 10.76 -16.51 -8.05
C MET A 274 11.62 -15.69 -9.01
N PHE A 275 12.97 -15.79 -8.94
CA PHE A 275 13.89 -14.99 -9.76
C PHE A 275 13.68 -15.13 -11.28
N ALA A 276 13.20 -16.27 -11.75
CA ALA A 276 12.90 -16.55 -13.16
C ALA A 276 11.39 -16.44 -13.50
N HIS A 277 10.54 -16.02 -12.53
CA HIS A 277 9.13 -15.84 -12.81
C HIS A 277 8.90 -14.58 -13.63
N PRO A 278 8.03 -14.61 -14.67
CA PRO A 278 7.78 -13.45 -15.50
C PRO A 278 7.15 -12.31 -14.69
N GLU A 279 7.62 -11.10 -14.93
CA GLU A 279 7.03 -9.89 -14.37
C GLU A 279 5.76 -9.52 -15.16
N PRO A 280 4.75 -8.91 -14.51
CA PRO A 280 3.59 -8.40 -15.23
C PRO A 280 4.00 -7.28 -16.20
N SER A 281 3.38 -7.26 -17.37
CA SER A 281 3.61 -6.20 -18.34
C SER A 281 3.04 -4.86 -17.86
N LEU A 282 3.44 -3.76 -18.49
CA LEU A 282 2.84 -2.46 -18.24
C LEU A 282 1.34 -2.46 -18.53
N ASP A 283 0.91 -3.07 -19.63
CA ASP A 283 -0.51 -3.16 -20.00
C ASP A 283 -1.32 -3.97 -18.98
N ASP A 284 -0.73 -5.03 -18.41
CA ASP A 284 -1.35 -5.81 -17.32
C ASP A 284 -1.49 -4.95 -16.05
N MET A 285 -0.48 -4.15 -15.71
CA MET A 285 -0.54 -3.20 -14.60
C MET A 285 -1.59 -2.11 -14.84
N LEU A 286 -1.60 -1.49 -16.02
CA LEU A 286 -2.57 -0.45 -16.40
C LEU A 286 -4.00 -0.98 -16.36
N ARG A 287 -4.24 -2.17 -16.94
CA ARG A 287 -5.55 -2.83 -16.89
C ARG A 287 -6.00 -3.11 -15.47
N THR A 288 -5.09 -3.61 -14.61
CA THR A 288 -5.43 -3.90 -13.21
C THR A 288 -5.76 -2.63 -12.43
N LEU A 289 -5.01 -1.54 -12.64
CA LEU A 289 -5.29 -0.24 -12.01
C LEU A 289 -6.62 0.34 -12.47
N ALA A 290 -6.90 0.32 -13.79
CA ALA A 290 -8.17 0.79 -14.33
C ALA A 290 -9.35 0.00 -13.75
N MET A 291 -9.23 -1.32 -13.69
CA MET A 291 -10.23 -2.18 -13.04
C MET A 291 -10.37 -1.89 -11.54
N ALA A 292 -9.26 -1.63 -10.84
CA ALA A 292 -9.31 -1.25 -9.43
C ALA A 292 -10.09 0.08 -9.26
N ARG A 293 -9.85 1.09 -10.10
CA ARG A 293 -10.62 2.35 -10.08
C ARG A 293 -12.10 2.11 -10.35
N ILE A 294 -12.44 1.29 -11.34
CA ILE A 294 -13.83 0.97 -11.71
C ILE A 294 -14.54 0.23 -10.57
N ILE A 295 -13.89 -0.77 -9.97
CA ILE A 295 -14.46 -1.59 -8.90
C ILE A 295 -14.61 -0.79 -7.59
N LEU A 296 -13.57 -0.05 -7.20
CA LEU A 296 -13.51 0.67 -5.93
C LEU A 296 -14.22 2.02 -5.97
N GLY A 297 -14.53 2.51 -7.15
CA GLY A 297 -15.26 3.76 -7.36
C GLY A 297 -14.38 5.03 -7.32
N PRO A 298 -15.01 6.20 -7.59
CA PRO A 298 -14.28 7.45 -7.79
C PRO A 298 -13.60 8.01 -6.53
N GLN A 299 -14.16 7.73 -5.34
CA GLN A 299 -13.70 8.33 -4.09
C GLN A 299 -12.52 7.59 -3.43
N MET A 300 -12.24 6.33 -3.81
CA MET A 300 -11.14 5.57 -3.23
C MET A 300 -9.79 6.19 -3.62
N ASN A 301 -8.86 6.27 -2.65
CA ASN A 301 -7.48 6.59 -2.98
C ASN A 301 -6.79 5.33 -3.52
N LEU A 302 -6.39 5.43 -4.77
CA LEU A 302 -5.71 4.36 -5.50
C LEU A 302 -4.26 4.74 -5.72
N GLN A 303 -3.36 3.90 -5.21
CA GLN A 303 -1.92 4.10 -5.26
C GLN A 303 -1.24 3.06 -6.14
N ALA A 304 -0.21 3.50 -6.86
CA ALA A 304 0.77 2.62 -7.48
C ALA A 304 2.20 3.13 -7.21
N PRO A 305 3.14 2.27 -6.73
CA PRO A 305 4.50 2.68 -6.46
C PRO A 305 5.25 3.05 -7.76
N PRO A 306 5.79 4.28 -7.89
CA PRO A 306 6.41 4.73 -9.14
C PRO A 306 7.76 4.04 -9.41
N ASN A 307 8.50 3.63 -8.38
CA ASN A 307 9.79 2.97 -8.51
C ASN A 307 9.70 1.57 -9.13
N LEU A 308 8.55 0.90 -9.05
CA LEU A 308 8.37 -0.45 -9.60
C LEU A 308 8.05 -0.46 -11.10
N SER A 309 7.71 0.67 -11.69
CA SER A 309 7.40 0.83 -13.12
C SER A 309 8.47 1.63 -13.88
N TYR A 310 9.64 1.88 -13.28
CA TYR A 310 10.82 2.53 -13.84
C TYR A 310 10.52 3.82 -14.66
N SER A 311 10.82 3.81 -15.98
CA SER A 311 10.57 4.94 -16.87
C SER A 311 9.10 5.14 -17.19
N ASP A 312 8.28 4.10 -17.08
CA ASP A 312 6.88 4.09 -17.53
C ASP A 312 5.89 4.48 -16.43
N PHE A 313 6.38 4.73 -15.19
CA PHE A 313 5.50 5.09 -14.07
C PHE A 313 4.54 6.25 -14.38
N PRO A 314 4.89 7.27 -15.20
CA PRO A 314 3.96 8.36 -15.47
C PRO A 314 2.67 7.90 -16.18
N ARG A 315 2.71 6.79 -16.93
CA ARG A 315 1.53 6.20 -17.57
C ARG A 315 0.50 5.66 -16.58
N LEU A 316 0.92 5.34 -15.34
CA LEU A 316 0.01 4.85 -14.30
C LEU A 316 -1.09 5.87 -13.95
N LEU A 317 -0.86 7.18 -14.22
CA LEU A 317 -1.88 8.23 -14.07
C LEU A 317 -3.05 8.04 -15.03
N GLU A 318 -2.81 7.49 -16.22
CA GLU A 318 -3.83 7.20 -17.24
C GLU A 318 -4.80 6.09 -16.76
N ALA A 319 -4.35 5.27 -15.81
CA ALA A 319 -5.15 4.19 -15.23
C ALA A 319 -5.93 4.59 -13.96
N GLY A 320 -6.05 5.89 -13.68
CA GLY A 320 -6.94 6.42 -12.64
C GLY A 320 -6.36 6.42 -11.23
N ILE A 321 -5.04 6.30 -11.03
CA ILE A 321 -4.42 6.51 -9.72
C ILE A 321 -4.51 7.98 -9.31
N ASN A 322 -4.49 8.25 -8.01
CA ASN A 322 -4.41 9.60 -7.45
C ASN A 322 -3.33 9.72 -6.35
N ASP A 323 -2.49 8.69 -6.20
CA ASP A 323 -1.41 8.70 -5.21
C ASP A 323 -0.19 7.90 -5.70
N TRP A 324 0.99 8.42 -5.41
CA TRP A 324 2.27 7.78 -5.70
C TRP A 324 2.82 6.99 -4.51
N GLY A 325 2.14 7.05 -3.36
CA GLY A 325 2.60 6.44 -2.13
C GLY A 325 3.71 7.21 -1.44
N GLY A 326 4.45 6.49 -0.63
CA GLY A 326 5.53 7.09 0.16
C GLY A 326 6.85 7.14 -0.59
N ILE A 327 7.45 8.31 -0.64
CA ILE A 327 8.77 8.55 -1.22
C ILE A 327 9.76 8.91 -0.10
N SER A 328 10.88 8.22 -0.03
CA SER A 328 11.89 8.51 1.00
C SER A 328 13.11 9.23 0.42
N PRO A 329 13.45 10.42 0.93
CA PRO A 329 14.70 11.10 0.59
C PRO A 329 15.91 10.57 1.37
N VAL A 330 15.70 9.74 2.40
CA VAL A 330 16.72 9.31 3.36
C VAL A 330 17.08 7.84 3.23
N THR A 331 16.07 7.01 2.97
CA THR A 331 16.19 5.55 2.96
C THR A 331 15.84 4.99 1.58
N LYS A 332 16.50 3.90 1.21
CA LYS A 332 16.08 3.12 0.05
C LYS A 332 14.73 2.41 0.30
N ASP A 333 14.14 1.88 -0.76
CA ASP A 333 13.10 0.88 -0.63
C ASP A 333 13.73 -0.43 -0.16
N PHE A 334 13.43 -0.85 1.08
CA PHE A 334 13.98 -2.09 1.62
C PHE A 334 13.25 -3.35 1.10
N ILE A 335 12.05 -3.18 0.56
CA ILE A 335 11.27 -4.27 -0.06
C ILE A 335 11.76 -4.52 -1.49
N ASN A 336 12.10 -3.45 -2.22
CA ASN A 336 12.60 -3.48 -3.60
C ASN A 336 13.89 -2.66 -3.69
N PRO A 337 15.00 -3.13 -3.10
CA PRO A 337 16.22 -2.33 -2.94
C PRO A 337 16.93 -2.02 -4.27
N GLU A 338 16.60 -2.72 -5.34
CA GLU A 338 17.06 -2.47 -6.71
C GLU A 338 16.30 -1.34 -7.40
N ALA A 339 15.10 -1.00 -6.91
CA ALA A 339 14.21 0.01 -7.48
C ALA A 339 14.29 1.30 -6.66
N ALA A 340 15.18 2.21 -7.03
CA ALA A 340 15.35 3.49 -6.34
C ALA A 340 14.09 4.37 -6.44
N TRP A 341 13.79 5.08 -5.35
CA TRP A 341 12.74 6.10 -5.37
C TRP A 341 13.04 7.18 -6.42
N PRO A 342 12.05 7.65 -7.20
CA PRO A 342 12.24 8.82 -8.03
C PRO A 342 12.52 10.04 -7.14
N GLN A 343 13.34 10.96 -7.63
CA GLN A 343 13.46 12.26 -6.99
C GLN A 343 12.11 12.97 -7.00
N ILE A 344 11.74 13.62 -5.90
CA ILE A 344 10.45 14.32 -5.78
C ILE A 344 10.28 15.39 -6.88
N ALA A 345 11.35 16.08 -7.26
CA ALA A 345 11.32 17.04 -8.36
C ALA A 345 10.96 16.38 -9.71
N ARG A 346 11.50 15.18 -10.00
CA ARG A 346 11.12 14.41 -11.19
C ARG A 346 9.67 13.97 -11.12
N LEU A 347 9.25 13.45 -9.96
CA LEU A 347 7.86 13.03 -9.74
C LEU A 347 6.89 14.19 -10.01
N GLN A 348 7.23 15.39 -9.51
CA GLN A 348 6.45 16.62 -9.74
C GLN A 348 6.41 17.00 -11.22
N GLN A 349 7.55 17.00 -11.89
CA GLN A 349 7.63 17.31 -13.32
C GLN A 349 6.77 16.38 -14.15
N GLU A 350 6.91 15.07 -13.95
CA GLU A 350 6.17 14.04 -14.71
C GLU A 350 4.66 14.11 -14.44
N THR A 351 4.28 14.37 -13.18
CA THR A 351 2.88 14.56 -12.81
C THR A 351 2.28 15.80 -13.43
N ASN A 352 2.99 16.94 -13.37
CA ASN A 352 2.53 18.21 -13.92
C ASN A 352 2.43 18.17 -15.46
N THR A 353 3.36 17.51 -16.15
CA THR A 353 3.36 17.39 -17.61
C THR A 353 2.10 16.67 -18.12
N ARG A 354 1.48 15.84 -17.28
CA ARG A 354 0.22 15.15 -17.57
C ARG A 354 -1.04 15.90 -17.10
N GLY A 355 -0.90 17.16 -16.72
CA GLY A 355 -2.01 18.03 -16.31
C GLY A 355 -2.51 17.83 -14.89
N PHE A 356 -1.72 17.15 -14.03
CA PHE A 356 -2.05 16.93 -12.63
C PHE A 356 -1.19 17.80 -11.70
N LEU A 357 -1.74 18.12 -10.53
CA LEU A 357 -1.04 18.83 -9.47
C LEU A 357 -0.53 17.85 -8.42
N LEU A 358 0.80 17.74 -8.25
CA LEU A 358 1.39 16.95 -7.18
C LEU A 358 1.31 17.70 -5.86
N ARG A 359 0.74 17.06 -4.82
CA ARG A 359 0.72 17.59 -3.44
C ARG A 359 1.28 16.55 -2.46
N GLU A 360 2.08 17.01 -1.50
CA GLU A 360 2.46 16.17 -0.35
C GLU A 360 1.24 15.95 0.54
N ARG A 361 1.07 14.72 1.07
CA ARG A 361 0.11 14.38 2.13
C ARG A 361 0.81 13.91 3.40
N LEU A 362 0.08 13.86 4.50
CA LEU A 362 0.50 13.20 5.74
C LEU A 362 0.45 11.66 5.59
N ALA A 363 0.77 10.92 6.65
CA ALA A 363 0.50 9.48 6.78
C ALA A 363 -1.01 9.15 6.72
N LEU A 364 -1.84 10.18 6.78
CA LEU A 364 -3.28 10.16 6.57
C LEU A 364 -3.64 10.88 5.28
N TYR A 365 -4.72 10.43 4.64
CA TYR A 365 -5.35 11.22 3.60
C TYR A 365 -6.19 12.36 4.20
N PRO A 366 -6.33 13.50 3.48
CA PRO A 366 -7.01 14.69 3.99
C PRO A 366 -8.41 14.40 4.56
N GLU A 367 -9.19 13.57 3.91
CA GLU A 367 -10.52 13.17 4.35
C GLU A 367 -10.56 12.39 5.66
N PHE A 368 -9.45 11.80 6.09
CA PHE A 368 -9.34 11.09 7.38
C PHE A 368 -8.86 11.99 8.52
N VAL A 369 -8.21 13.12 8.21
CA VAL A 369 -7.73 14.08 9.21
C VAL A 369 -8.87 14.65 10.03
N THR A 370 -10.01 14.91 9.41
CA THR A 370 -11.19 15.53 10.04
C THR A 370 -12.13 14.53 10.73
N ARG A 371 -11.94 13.22 10.54
CA ARG A 371 -12.78 12.18 11.16
C ARG A 371 -12.47 12.00 12.64
N GLU A 372 -13.44 12.30 13.51
CA GLU A 372 -13.22 12.33 14.96
C GLU A 372 -12.77 11.00 15.55
N ASN A 373 -13.34 9.88 15.13
CA ASN A 373 -13.11 8.56 15.74
C ASN A 373 -11.89 7.81 15.18
N PHE A 374 -11.22 8.36 14.17
CA PHE A 374 -10.11 7.67 13.48
C PHE A 374 -8.75 7.89 14.12
N LEU A 375 -8.61 8.90 14.96
CA LEU A 375 -7.37 9.25 15.64
C LEU A 375 -7.55 9.19 17.15
N SER A 376 -6.58 8.63 17.86
CA SER A 376 -6.48 8.80 19.32
C SER A 376 -6.22 10.27 19.66
N PRO A 377 -6.56 10.72 20.89
CA PRO A 377 -6.27 12.10 21.32
C PRO A 377 -4.79 12.47 21.16
N ARG A 378 -3.87 11.52 21.44
CA ARG A 378 -2.42 11.69 21.32
C ARG A 378 -2.04 11.98 19.87
N VAL A 379 -2.38 11.10 18.95
CA VAL A 379 -2.06 11.25 17.51
C VAL A 379 -2.74 12.49 16.93
N ARG A 380 -3.98 12.77 17.31
CA ARG A 380 -4.71 13.95 16.85
C ARG A 380 -3.95 15.25 17.16
N SER A 381 -3.36 15.36 18.35
CA SER A 381 -2.60 16.56 18.73
C SER A 381 -1.40 16.82 17.80
N HIS A 382 -0.74 15.75 17.32
CA HIS A 382 0.35 15.85 16.36
C HIS A 382 -0.17 16.15 14.94
N VAL A 383 -1.21 15.47 14.50
CA VAL A 383 -1.82 15.70 13.19
C VAL A 383 -2.31 17.15 13.06
N THR A 384 -2.98 17.69 14.08
CA THR A 384 -3.48 19.09 14.07
C THR A 384 -2.36 20.13 13.92
N ARG A 385 -1.17 19.86 14.44
CA ARG A 385 -0.01 20.76 14.28
C ARG A 385 0.59 20.70 12.88
N LEU A 386 0.46 19.57 12.19
CA LEU A 386 1.05 19.32 10.87
C LEU A 386 0.10 19.61 9.71
N ALA A 387 -1.21 19.52 9.94
CA ALA A 387 -2.24 19.66 8.91
C ALA A 387 -2.75 21.10 8.78
N ASP A 388 -2.95 21.55 7.56
CA ASP A 388 -3.73 22.74 7.24
C ASP A 388 -5.25 22.47 7.32
N ARG A 389 -6.06 23.49 6.98
CA ARG A 389 -7.53 23.37 7.01
C ARG A 389 -8.09 22.38 6.01
N GLU A 390 -7.35 22.06 4.97
CA GLU A 390 -7.72 21.07 3.95
C GLU A 390 -7.23 19.64 4.31
N GLY A 391 -6.45 19.48 5.39
CA GLY A 391 -5.87 18.22 5.82
C GLY A 391 -4.54 17.86 5.17
N PHE A 392 -3.93 18.79 4.44
CA PHE A 392 -2.59 18.64 3.86
C PHE A 392 -1.50 19.19 4.81
N PRO A 393 -0.23 18.81 4.61
CA PRO A 393 0.86 19.34 5.41
C PRO A 393 0.97 20.87 5.33
N CYS A 394 1.09 21.56 6.48
CA CYS A 394 1.45 22.96 6.53
C CYS A 394 2.88 23.19 5.99
N SER A 395 3.09 24.26 5.22
CA SER A 395 4.39 24.60 4.62
C SER A 395 5.50 24.90 5.64
N ALA A 396 5.17 25.14 6.90
CA ALA A 396 6.06 25.60 7.98
C ALA A 396 6.20 24.64 9.17
N ALA A 397 5.61 23.45 9.13
CA ALA A 397 5.62 22.52 10.27
C ALA A 397 6.68 21.45 10.13
N LEU A 398 7.80 21.64 10.75
CA LEU A 398 8.75 20.77 11.50
C LEU A 398 10.04 21.53 11.81
#